data_47ff79443337b62ef11035e1b8eecc74
#
_entry.id   47ff79443337b62ef11035e1b8eecc74
#
_cell.length_a   1.000
_cell.length_b   1.000
_cell.length_c   1.000
_cell.angle_alpha   90.00
_cell.angle_beta   90.00
_cell.angle_gamma   90.00
#
_symmetry.space_group_name_H-M   'P 1'
#
loop_
_entity.id
_entity.type
_entity.pdbx_description
1 polymer ?
#
loop_
_entity_poly.entity_id
_entity_poly.type
_entity_poly.pdbx_seq_one_letter_code
_entity_poly.pdbx_strand_id
1 'polypeptide(L)'
;MTRRPRTAPRKRPRQQRSVATVDAILDATARVLCTTGYDRASTNRIALAAGVSVGSLYQYFPSKEALVAALVERHVAQMTSLVKAKLASVALEPLHVAIRTMIQSMFDAHAVDPRLHKVLIEQVPRVGRLEQVVGVEREVEALVAALLGARRSELRPARIEAVAFVLCNVVEAVTHAAVLAELQPRAIRDVAEELTDMVLRYLPSDSASVV
;
A
#
# COMPACT_ATOMS: atom_id res chain seq x y z
N MET A 1 -18.52 28.01 -5.00
CA MET A 1 -17.27 27.42 -5.54
C MET A 1 -16.40 27.02 -4.36
N THR A 2 -16.44 25.78 -3.95
CA THR A 2 -15.61 25.22 -2.88
C THR A 2 -14.19 25.04 -3.41
N ARG A 3 -13.24 25.81 -2.89
CA ARG A 3 -11.82 25.73 -3.25
C ARG A 3 -11.27 24.37 -2.85
N ARG A 4 -10.80 23.55 -3.81
CA ARG A 4 -10.16 22.26 -3.53
C ARG A 4 -9.05 22.46 -2.49
N PRO A 5 -8.99 21.63 -1.43
CA PRO A 5 -7.94 21.73 -0.42
C PRO A 5 -6.55 21.54 -1.06
N ARG A 6 -5.57 22.31 -0.60
CA ARG A 6 -4.17 22.17 -1.03
C ARG A 6 -3.58 20.94 -0.33
N THR A 7 -3.37 19.87 -1.08
CA THR A 7 -2.85 18.57 -0.57
C THR A 7 -1.33 18.46 -0.63
N ALA A 8 -0.63 19.33 -1.36
CA ALA A 8 0.82 19.26 -1.49
C ALA A 8 1.57 19.94 -0.34
N PRO A 9 2.70 19.36 0.17
CA PRO A 9 3.57 19.98 1.16
C PRO A 9 4.15 21.29 0.65
N ARG A 10 4.23 22.31 1.51
CA ARG A 10 4.77 23.63 1.15
C ARG A 10 6.28 23.65 0.94
N LYS A 11 7.02 22.76 1.63
CA LYS A 11 8.48 22.71 1.61
C LYS A 11 8.95 21.26 1.65
N ARG A 12 9.80 20.88 0.69
CA ARG A 12 10.51 19.60 0.75
C ARG A 12 11.77 19.78 1.59
N PRO A 13 11.97 19.02 2.68
CA PRO A 13 13.13 19.16 3.52
C PRO A 13 14.40 18.72 2.79
N ARG A 14 15.45 19.56 2.81
CA ARG A 14 16.77 19.26 2.24
C ARG A 14 17.86 19.06 3.30
N GLN A 15 17.58 19.40 4.56
CA GLN A 15 18.51 19.26 5.68
C GLN A 15 18.02 18.16 6.62
N GLN A 16 18.92 17.37 7.20
CA GLN A 16 18.59 16.25 8.11
C GLN A 16 17.63 16.64 9.24
N ARG A 17 17.82 17.81 9.86
CA ARG A 17 16.91 18.32 10.91
C ARG A 17 15.48 18.56 10.41
N SER A 18 15.33 19.02 9.17
CA SER A 18 14.01 19.22 8.55
C SER A 18 13.33 17.90 8.20
N VAL A 19 14.09 16.87 7.80
CA VAL A 19 13.57 15.51 7.54
C VAL A 19 13.06 14.92 8.85
N ALA A 20 13.87 14.92 9.90
CA ALA A 20 13.46 14.41 11.22
C ALA A 20 12.19 15.11 11.77
N THR A 21 12.05 16.41 11.51
CA THR A 21 10.84 17.16 11.91
C THR A 21 9.61 16.70 11.12
N VAL A 22 9.74 16.50 9.81
CA VAL A 22 8.64 15.99 8.97
C VAL A 22 8.26 14.58 9.38
N ASP A 23 9.21 13.70 9.63
CA ASP A 23 8.96 12.34 10.09
C ASP A 23 8.22 12.33 11.45
N ALA A 24 8.67 13.14 12.41
CA ALA A 24 8.01 13.27 13.70
C ALA A 24 6.55 13.78 13.57
N ILE A 25 6.29 14.71 12.65
CA ILE A 25 4.94 15.20 12.35
C ILE A 25 4.08 14.10 11.72
N LEU A 26 4.62 13.33 10.77
CA LEU A 26 3.87 12.25 10.13
C LEU A 26 3.60 11.09 11.10
N ASP A 27 4.55 10.75 11.98
CA ASP A 27 4.35 9.74 13.03
C ASP A 27 3.28 10.19 14.05
N ALA A 28 3.30 11.47 14.43
CA ALA A 28 2.26 12.03 15.27
C ALA A 28 0.89 12.03 14.56
N THR A 29 0.87 12.31 13.25
CA THR A 29 -0.36 12.25 12.45
C THR A 29 -0.94 10.84 12.46
N ALA A 30 -0.12 9.81 12.24
CA ALA A 30 -0.54 8.41 12.32
C ALA A 30 -1.15 8.09 13.68
N ARG A 31 -0.45 8.41 14.78
CA ARG A 31 -0.93 8.17 16.15
C ARG A 31 -2.26 8.87 16.42
N VAL A 32 -2.40 10.13 16.04
CA VAL A 32 -3.64 10.92 16.26
C VAL A 32 -4.78 10.34 15.44
N LEU A 33 -4.55 9.99 14.18
CA LEU A 33 -5.57 9.37 13.33
C LEU A 33 -6.04 8.01 13.89
N CYS A 34 -5.11 7.14 14.29
CA CYS A 34 -5.45 5.83 14.87
C CYS A 34 -6.21 5.94 16.20
N THR A 35 -6.00 7.01 16.97
CA THR A 35 -6.64 7.17 18.28
C THR A 35 -7.94 7.95 18.24
N THR A 36 -8.05 8.94 17.37
CA THR A 36 -9.21 9.86 17.39
C THR A 36 -10.05 9.80 16.10
N GLY A 37 -9.57 9.13 15.06
CA GLY A 37 -10.14 9.16 13.72
C GLY A 37 -9.94 10.51 13.02
N TYR A 38 -10.25 10.54 11.71
CA TYR A 38 -10.03 11.71 10.87
C TYR A 38 -10.81 12.95 11.34
N ASP A 39 -12.08 12.81 11.67
CA ASP A 39 -12.96 13.96 11.95
C ASP A 39 -12.50 14.74 13.19
N ARG A 40 -12.04 14.03 14.23
CA ARG A 40 -11.56 14.64 15.48
C ARG A 40 -10.07 14.98 15.47
N ALA A 41 -9.32 14.56 14.45
CA ALA A 41 -7.94 14.95 14.27
C ALA A 41 -7.85 16.43 13.87
N SER A 42 -6.93 17.18 14.49
CA SER A 42 -6.65 18.57 14.18
C SER A 42 -5.15 18.82 14.12
N THR A 43 -4.75 19.84 13.33
CA THR A 43 -3.35 20.27 13.23
C THR A 43 -2.75 20.65 14.58
N ASN A 44 -3.54 21.22 15.49
CA ASN A 44 -3.10 21.55 16.86
C ASN A 44 -2.77 20.29 17.67
N ARG A 45 -3.63 19.25 17.63
CA ARG A 45 -3.37 17.97 18.28
C ARG A 45 -2.15 17.26 17.72
N ILE A 46 -1.99 17.31 16.39
CA ILE A 46 -0.84 16.70 15.71
C ILE A 46 0.44 17.44 16.09
N ALA A 47 0.46 18.79 16.08
CA ALA A 47 1.61 19.57 16.49
C ALA A 47 2.04 19.27 17.92
N LEU A 48 1.06 19.22 18.85
CA LEU A 48 1.30 18.85 20.25
C LEU A 48 1.91 17.43 20.36
N ALA A 49 1.33 16.45 19.66
CA ALA A 49 1.79 15.07 19.67
C ALA A 49 3.18 14.88 19.00
N ALA A 50 3.55 15.77 18.07
CA ALA A 50 4.85 15.81 17.41
C ALA A 50 5.92 16.57 18.21
N GLY A 51 5.54 17.29 19.27
CA GLY A 51 6.46 18.15 20.02
C GLY A 51 6.93 19.38 19.25
N VAL A 52 6.11 19.89 18.29
CA VAL A 52 6.44 21.08 17.48
C VAL A 52 5.41 22.17 17.69
N SER A 53 5.79 23.44 17.41
CA SER A 53 4.83 24.52 17.40
C SER A 53 3.87 24.35 16.22
N VAL A 54 2.63 24.84 16.36
CA VAL A 54 1.63 24.88 15.28
C VAL A 54 2.16 25.66 14.07
N GLY A 55 2.88 26.76 14.31
CA GLY A 55 3.53 27.54 13.26
C GLY A 55 4.59 26.73 12.50
N SER A 56 5.37 25.89 13.19
CA SER A 56 6.35 25.00 12.56
C SER A 56 5.66 23.94 11.71
N LEU A 57 4.55 23.35 12.17
CA LEU A 57 3.77 22.41 11.38
C LEU A 57 3.27 23.03 10.08
N TYR A 58 2.70 24.26 10.15
CA TYR A 58 2.19 24.95 8.96
C TYR A 58 3.27 25.38 7.96
N GLN A 59 4.54 25.44 8.35
CA GLN A 59 5.64 25.64 7.40
C GLN A 59 5.79 24.45 6.43
N TYR A 60 5.48 23.23 6.86
CA TYR A 60 5.57 22.03 6.05
C TYR A 60 4.22 21.64 5.43
N PHE A 61 3.16 21.65 6.22
CA PHE A 61 1.84 21.16 5.81
C PHE A 61 0.78 22.24 5.96
N PRO A 62 0.16 22.69 4.85
CA PRO A 62 -0.80 23.80 4.87
C PRO A 62 -2.16 23.44 5.48
N SER A 63 -2.46 22.14 5.65
CA SER A 63 -3.76 21.67 6.14
C SER A 63 -3.69 20.25 6.69
N LYS A 64 -4.77 19.79 7.32
CA LYS A 64 -4.94 18.40 7.75
C LYS A 64 -4.93 17.43 6.56
N GLU A 65 -5.54 17.82 5.47
CA GLU A 65 -5.58 17.03 4.23
C GLU A 65 -4.18 16.81 3.66
N ALA A 66 -3.30 17.82 3.73
CA ALA A 66 -1.91 17.71 3.29
C ALA A 66 -1.10 16.75 4.19
N LEU A 67 -1.38 16.74 5.50
CA LEU A 67 -0.77 15.77 6.44
C LEU A 67 -1.20 14.34 6.11
N VAL A 68 -2.50 14.13 5.90
CA VAL A 68 -3.04 12.81 5.57
C VAL A 68 -2.53 12.35 4.20
N ALA A 69 -2.50 13.22 3.20
CA ALA A 69 -1.96 12.90 1.88
C ALA A 69 -0.49 12.46 1.97
N ALA A 70 0.35 13.22 2.68
CA ALA A 70 1.76 12.87 2.86
C ALA A 70 1.95 11.56 3.66
N LEU A 71 1.08 11.28 4.63
CA LEU A 71 1.09 10.03 5.38
C LEU A 71 0.72 8.84 4.49
N VAL A 72 -0.31 8.97 3.65
CA VAL A 72 -0.69 7.97 2.64
C VAL A 72 0.47 7.72 1.68
N GLU A 73 1.08 8.77 1.12
CA GLU A 73 2.23 8.66 0.22
C GLU A 73 3.38 7.89 0.88
N ARG A 74 3.72 8.22 2.13
CA ARG A 74 4.77 7.53 2.90
C ARG A 74 4.44 6.06 3.11
N HIS A 75 3.21 5.75 3.51
CA HIS A 75 2.75 4.39 3.76
C HIS A 75 2.80 3.54 2.47
N VAL A 76 2.25 4.06 1.37
CA VAL A 76 2.27 3.39 0.06
C VAL A 76 3.70 3.17 -0.42
N ALA A 77 4.60 4.14 -0.27
CA ALA A 77 6.00 3.99 -0.64
C ALA A 77 6.71 2.88 0.16
N GLN A 78 6.43 2.77 1.46
CA GLN A 78 6.98 1.71 2.32
C GLN A 78 6.49 0.32 1.87
N MET A 79 5.18 0.16 1.68
CA MET A 79 4.58 -1.10 1.21
C MET A 79 5.12 -1.50 -0.16
N THR A 80 5.18 -0.55 -1.10
CA THR A 80 5.71 -0.79 -2.44
C THR A 80 7.16 -1.24 -2.43
N SER A 81 7.97 -0.63 -1.56
CA SER A 81 9.37 -1.04 -1.41
C SER A 81 9.49 -2.51 -0.97
N LEU A 82 8.65 -2.96 -0.03
CA LEU A 82 8.59 -4.35 0.41
C LEU A 82 8.17 -5.29 -0.73
N VAL A 83 7.11 -4.94 -1.47
CA VAL A 83 6.62 -5.72 -2.61
C VAL A 83 7.68 -5.84 -3.70
N LYS A 84 8.33 -4.72 -4.08
CA LYS A 84 9.41 -4.72 -5.09
C LYS A 84 10.60 -5.58 -4.68
N ALA A 85 11.02 -5.49 -3.42
CA ALA A 85 12.11 -6.31 -2.90
C ALA A 85 11.77 -7.80 -2.98
N LYS A 86 10.51 -8.17 -2.68
CA LYS A 86 10.03 -9.55 -2.80
C LYS A 86 9.94 -10.02 -4.25
N LEU A 87 9.39 -9.20 -5.16
CA LEU A 87 9.37 -9.50 -6.60
C LEU A 87 10.79 -9.81 -7.12
N ALA A 88 11.76 -8.99 -6.77
CA ALA A 88 13.15 -9.21 -7.16
C ALA A 88 13.71 -10.53 -6.59
N SER A 89 13.36 -10.88 -5.34
CA SER A 89 13.87 -12.12 -4.71
C SER A 89 13.30 -13.40 -5.33
N VAL A 90 12.11 -13.35 -5.95
CA VAL A 90 11.45 -14.52 -6.55
C VAL A 90 11.54 -14.55 -8.08
N ALA A 91 12.31 -13.64 -8.68
CA ALA A 91 12.38 -13.51 -10.13
C ALA A 91 12.83 -14.80 -10.85
N LEU A 92 13.68 -15.59 -10.22
CA LEU A 92 14.20 -16.86 -10.76
C LEU A 92 13.58 -18.12 -10.11
N GLU A 93 12.69 -17.94 -9.14
CA GLU A 93 12.02 -19.07 -8.47
C GLU A 93 10.95 -19.70 -9.38
N PRO A 94 10.58 -20.98 -9.19
CA PRO A 94 9.45 -21.59 -9.85
C PRO A 94 8.16 -20.76 -9.70
N LEU A 95 7.29 -20.77 -10.72
CA LEU A 95 6.07 -19.95 -10.74
C LEU A 95 5.22 -20.06 -9.46
N HIS A 96 5.00 -21.29 -8.99
CA HIS A 96 4.20 -21.54 -7.80
C HIS A 96 4.83 -20.98 -6.52
N VAL A 97 6.17 -20.98 -6.42
CA VAL A 97 6.92 -20.38 -5.30
C VAL A 97 6.80 -18.86 -5.37
N ALA A 98 7.00 -18.28 -6.57
CA ALA A 98 6.88 -16.84 -6.78
C ALA A 98 5.49 -16.32 -6.40
N ILE A 99 4.43 -16.99 -6.86
CA ILE A 99 3.04 -16.60 -6.57
C ILE A 99 2.75 -16.69 -5.07
N ARG A 100 3.07 -17.82 -4.42
CA ARG A 100 2.85 -17.98 -2.98
C ARG A 100 3.57 -16.91 -2.18
N THR A 101 4.84 -16.67 -2.49
CA THR A 101 5.67 -15.66 -1.80
C THR A 101 5.12 -14.25 -2.01
N MET A 102 4.63 -13.92 -3.19
CA MET A 102 4.08 -12.61 -3.48
C MET A 102 2.75 -12.37 -2.75
N ILE A 103 1.83 -13.33 -2.77
CA ILE A 103 0.56 -13.21 -2.06
C ILE A 103 0.82 -13.09 -0.55
N GLN A 104 1.66 -13.95 0.03
CA GLN A 104 2.02 -13.87 1.44
C GLN A 104 2.63 -12.51 1.79
N SER A 105 3.51 -11.98 0.93
CA SER A 105 4.15 -10.68 1.15
C SER A 105 3.17 -9.51 1.15
N MET A 106 2.07 -9.60 0.41
CA MET A 106 0.99 -8.61 0.44
C MET A 106 0.30 -8.60 1.81
N PHE A 107 -0.07 -9.77 2.33
CA PHE A 107 -0.66 -9.88 3.67
C PHE A 107 0.31 -9.42 4.75
N ASP A 108 1.59 -9.81 4.68
CA ASP A 108 2.63 -9.41 5.65
C ASP A 108 2.83 -7.88 5.64
N ALA A 109 2.88 -7.25 4.47
CA ALA A 109 3.01 -5.81 4.34
C ALA A 109 1.83 -5.05 4.99
N HIS A 110 0.61 -5.55 4.83
CA HIS A 110 -0.59 -4.97 5.43
C HIS A 110 -0.68 -5.25 6.94
N ALA A 111 -0.04 -6.31 7.42
CA ALA A 111 0.02 -6.67 8.83
C ALA A 111 1.05 -5.85 9.65
N VAL A 112 1.93 -5.06 9.02
CA VAL A 112 2.93 -4.23 9.73
C VAL A 112 2.26 -3.21 10.64
N ASP A 113 1.24 -2.48 10.16
CA ASP A 113 0.42 -1.58 10.96
C ASP A 113 -1.04 -1.61 10.44
N PRO A 114 -1.80 -2.65 10.80
CA PRO A 114 -3.16 -2.83 10.28
C PRO A 114 -4.13 -1.73 10.71
N ARG A 115 -3.89 -1.11 11.89
CA ARG A 115 -4.72 0.02 12.36
C ARG A 115 -4.52 1.25 11.51
N LEU A 116 -3.25 1.60 11.24
CA LEU A 116 -2.93 2.72 10.35
C LEU A 116 -3.46 2.44 8.96
N HIS A 117 -3.21 1.24 8.43
CA HIS A 117 -3.66 0.86 7.09
C HIS A 117 -5.18 0.99 6.93
N LYS A 118 -5.96 0.45 7.90
CA LYS A 118 -7.42 0.61 7.94
C LYS A 118 -7.85 2.07 7.90
N VAL A 119 -7.27 2.91 8.77
CA VAL A 119 -7.59 4.35 8.80
C VAL A 119 -7.27 5.02 7.46
N LEU A 120 -6.16 4.67 6.83
CA LEU A 120 -5.78 5.25 5.54
C LEU A 120 -6.72 4.80 4.41
N ILE A 121 -7.14 3.54 4.35
CA ILE A 121 -8.15 3.06 3.40
C ILE A 121 -9.44 3.87 3.54
N GLU A 122 -9.92 4.07 4.76
CA GLU A 122 -11.16 4.81 5.03
C GLU A 122 -11.05 6.31 4.69
N GLN A 123 -9.85 6.88 4.72
CA GLN A 123 -9.61 8.33 4.53
C GLN A 123 -9.20 8.68 3.09
N VAL A 124 -8.63 7.74 2.31
CA VAL A 124 -8.23 8.01 0.90
C VAL A 124 -9.36 8.63 0.07
N PRO A 125 -10.62 8.18 0.15
CA PRO A 125 -11.73 8.82 -0.57
C PRO A 125 -11.96 10.27 -0.18
N ARG A 126 -11.59 10.67 1.05
CA ARG A 126 -11.79 12.04 1.57
C ARG A 126 -10.71 13.03 1.11
N VAL A 127 -9.48 12.57 0.89
CA VAL A 127 -8.37 13.42 0.40
C VAL A 127 -8.23 13.39 -1.12
N GLY A 128 -9.01 12.55 -1.79
CA GLY A 128 -8.96 12.31 -3.22
C GLY A 128 -7.91 11.25 -3.60
N ARG A 129 -8.05 10.70 -4.79
CA ARG A 129 -7.09 9.72 -5.31
C ARG A 129 -5.79 10.45 -5.67
N LEU A 130 -4.71 10.15 -4.94
CA LEU A 130 -3.42 10.79 -5.14
C LEU A 130 -2.76 10.23 -6.40
N GLU A 131 -2.24 11.12 -7.27
CA GLU A 131 -1.56 10.70 -8.52
C GLU A 131 -0.37 9.76 -8.26
N GLN A 132 0.36 9.99 -7.14
CA GLN A 132 1.46 9.12 -6.74
C GLN A 132 0.99 7.70 -6.41
N VAL A 133 -0.15 7.53 -5.73
CA VAL A 133 -0.72 6.21 -5.41
C VAL A 133 -1.06 5.47 -6.70
N VAL A 134 -1.75 6.14 -7.63
CA VAL A 134 -2.08 5.56 -8.95
C VAL A 134 -0.82 5.21 -9.74
N GLY A 135 0.22 6.04 -9.67
CA GLY A 135 1.50 5.77 -10.32
C GLY A 135 2.18 4.51 -9.80
N VAL A 136 2.14 4.31 -8.49
CA VAL A 136 2.70 3.12 -7.82
C VAL A 136 1.93 1.85 -8.17
N GLU A 137 0.60 1.90 -8.15
CA GLU A 137 -0.26 0.78 -8.56
C GLU A 137 0.11 0.29 -9.96
N ARG A 138 0.24 1.21 -10.92
CA ARG A 138 0.65 0.89 -12.31
C ARG A 138 2.06 0.32 -12.41
N GLU A 139 2.99 0.81 -11.60
CA GLU A 139 4.36 0.31 -11.60
C GLU A 139 4.43 -1.14 -11.08
N VAL A 140 3.71 -1.46 -10.00
CA VAL A 140 3.61 -2.84 -9.49
C VAL A 140 2.96 -3.75 -10.52
N GLU A 141 1.87 -3.31 -11.14
CA GLU A 141 1.19 -4.06 -12.20
C GLU A 141 2.13 -4.36 -13.38
N ALA A 142 2.90 -3.37 -13.83
CA ALA A 142 3.88 -3.57 -14.91
C ALA A 142 4.99 -4.57 -14.53
N LEU A 143 5.45 -4.56 -13.27
CA LEU A 143 6.42 -5.53 -12.77
C LEU A 143 5.84 -6.94 -12.71
N VAL A 144 4.60 -7.10 -12.28
CA VAL A 144 3.89 -8.39 -12.28
C VAL A 144 3.69 -8.87 -13.72
N ALA A 145 3.29 -8.00 -14.66
CA ALA A 145 3.17 -8.33 -16.07
C ALA A 145 4.49 -8.80 -16.65
N ALA A 146 5.61 -8.13 -16.35
CA ALA A 146 6.94 -8.53 -16.79
C ALA A 146 7.35 -9.90 -16.22
N LEU A 147 7.08 -10.16 -14.93
CA LEU A 147 7.34 -11.45 -14.29
C LEU A 147 6.57 -12.60 -14.97
N LEU A 148 5.27 -12.38 -15.24
CA LEU A 148 4.41 -13.36 -15.93
C LEU A 148 4.85 -13.53 -17.39
N GLY A 149 5.18 -12.44 -18.06
CA GLY A 149 5.66 -12.45 -19.46
C GLY A 149 6.93 -13.26 -19.64
N ALA A 150 7.87 -13.15 -18.70
CA ALA A 150 9.09 -13.97 -18.70
C ALA A 150 8.82 -15.49 -18.55
N ARG A 151 7.65 -15.87 -18.05
CA ARG A 151 7.21 -17.27 -17.84
C ARG A 151 6.04 -17.67 -18.75
N ARG A 152 5.93 -17.03 -19.91
CA ARG A 152 4.81 -17.21 -20.83
C ARG A 152 4.52 -18.67 -21.17
N SER A 153 5.56 -19.50 -21.30
CA SER A 153 5.43 -20.93 -21.62
C SER A 153 4.79 -21.77 -20.51
N GLU A 154 4.83 -21.29 -19.28
CA GLU A 154 4.23 -21.97 -18.12
C GLU A 154 2.75 -21.59 -17.93
N LEU A 155 2.28 -20.55 -18.63
CA LEU A 155 0.95 -19.99 -18.45
C LEU A 155 -0.02 -20.45 -19.54
N ARG A 156 -1.31 -20.54 -19.17
CA ARG A 156 -2.38 -20.70 -20.15
C ARG A 156 -2.37 -19.52 -21.17
N PRO A 157 -2.84 -19.75 -22.41
CA PRO A 157 -2.97 -18.66 -23.39
C PRO A 157 -3.85 -17.53 -22.83
N ALA A 158 -3.27 -16.36 -22.61
CA ALA A 158 -3.96 -15.20 -22.09
C ALA A 158 -3.26 -13.89 -22.46
N ARG A 159 -3.93 -12.76 -22.30
CA ARG A 159 -3.33 -11.43 -22.40
C ARG A 159 -2.67 -11.12 -21.06
N ILE A 160 -1.33 -11.07 -21.03
CA ILE A 160 -0.54 -10.92 -19.79
C ILE A 160 -0.92 -9.66 -19.01
N GLU A 161 -1.12 -8.54 -19.71
CA GLU A 161 -1.49 -7.27 -19.09
C GLU A 161 -2.85 -7.36 -18.37
N ALA A 162 -3.83 -8.01 -18.99
CA ALA A 162 -5.14 -8.22 -18.39
C ALA A 162 -5.07 -9.18 -17.18
N VAL A 163 -4.22 -10.20 -17.27
CA VAL A 163 -3.98 -11.13 -16.14
C VAL A 163 -3.31 -10.39 -14.99
N ALA A 164 -2.26 -9.60 -15.24
CA ALA A 164 -1.59 -8.82 -14.21
C ALA A 164 -2.55 -7.83 -13.54
N PHE A 165 -3.35 -7.10 -14.31
CA PHE A 165 -4.38 -6.21 -13.80
C PHE A 165 -5.36 -6.95 -12.86
N VAL A 166 -5.91 -8.08 -13.31
CA VAL A 166 -6.88 -8.86 -12.50
C VAL A 166 -6.22 -9.35 -11.21
N LEU A 167 -5.01 -9.93 -11.31
CA LEU A 167 -4.31 -10.47 -10.14
C LEU A 167 -3.98 -9.38 -9.12
N CYS A 168 -3.42 -8.25 -9.54
CA CYS A 168 -3.08 -7.15 -8.64
C CYS A 168 -4.33 -6.65 -7.91
N ASN A 169 -5.43 -6.40 -8.65
CA ASN A 169 -6.66 -5.91 -8.04
C ASN A 169 -7.34 -6.94 -7.13
N VAL A 170 -7.35 -8.22 -7.49
CA VAL A 170 -7.93 -9.29 -6.64
C VAL A 170 -7.14 -9.45 -5.35
N VAL A 171 -5.80 -9.54 -5.45
CA VAL A 171 -4.93 -9.68 -4.26
C VAL A 171 -5.09 -8.47 -3.33
N GLU A 172 -5.07 -7.25 -3.88
CA GLU A 172 -5.26 -6.03 -3.11
C GLU A 172 -6.63 -5.98 -2.44
N ALA A 173 -7.71 -6.25 -3.19
CA ALA A 173 -9.06 -6.21 -2.65
C ALA A 173 -9.29 -7.23 -1.52
N VAL A 174 -8.78 -8.46 -1.67
CA VAL A 174 -8.88 -9.50 -0.63
C VAL A 174 -8.07 -9.13 0.60
N THR A 175 -6.85 -8.60 0.42
CA THR A 175 -5.99 -8.18 1.53
C THR A 175 -6.62 -7.00 2.30
N HIS A 176 -7.15 -5.99 1.59
CA HIS A 176 -7.89 -4.88 2.21
C HIS A 176 -9.13 -5.37 2.96
N ALA A 177 -9.90 -6.28 2.38
CA ALA A 177 -11.08 -6.86 3.03
C ALA A 177 -10.71 -7.59 4.34
N ALA A 178 -9.60 -8.32 4.36
CA ALA A 178 -9.10 -9.00 5.54
C ALA A 178 -8.72 -8.02 6.67
N VAL A 179 -8.06 -6.90 6.32
CA VAL A 179 -7.71 -5.82 7.27
C VAL A 179 -8.96 -5.12 7.80
N LEU A 180 -9.90 -4.76 6.92
CA LEU A 180 -11.14 -4.08 7.31
C LEU A 180 -12.02 -4.94 8.22
N ALA A 181 -12.05 -6.26 7.96
CA ALA A 181 -12.77 -7.24 8.78
C ALA A 181 -12.05 -7.59 10.10
N GLU A 182 -10.84 -7.06 10.33
CA GLU A 182 -10.02 -7.32 11.52
C GLU A 182 -9.83 -8.82 11.78
N LEU A 183 -9.58 -9.59 10.71
CA LEU A 183 -9.45 -11.03 10.80
C LEU A 183 -8.31 -11.42 11.74
N GLN A 184 -8.53 -12.52 12.47
CA GLN A 184 -7.49 -13.10 13.32
C GLN A 184 -6.35 -13.69 12.47
N PRO A 185 -5.11 -13.76 12.99
CA PRO A 185 -3.94 -14.23 12.25
C PRO A 185 -4.12 -15.60 11.58
N ARG A 186 -4.89 -16.51 12.18
CA ARG A 186 -5.21 -17.82 11.58
C ARG A 186 -6.10 -17.65 10.34
N ALA A 187 -7.17 -16.89 10.45
CA ALA A 187 -8.08 -16.63 9.34
C ALA A 187 -7.38 -15.90 8.18
N ILE A 188 -6.44 -14.98 8.48
CA ILE A 188 -5.61 -14.33 7.46
C ILE A 188 -4.80 -15.37 6.68
N ARG A 189 -4.17 -16.33 7.36
CA ARG A 189 -3.42 -17.41 6.69
C ARG A 189 -4.33 -18.28 5.82
N ASP A 190 -5.48 -18.68 6.35
CA ASP A 190 -6.46 -19.50 5.61
C ASP A 190 -6.92 -18.77 4.33
N VAL A 191 -7.19 -17.46 4.41
CA VAL A 191 -7.55 -16.61 3.24
C VAL A 191 -6.38 -16.49 2.26
N ALA A 192 -5.15 -16.32 2.74
CA ALA A 192 -3.97 -16.23 1.88
C ALA A 192 -3.69 -17.55 1.14
N GLU A 193 -3.93 -18.69 1.79
CA GLU A 193 -3.80 -20.02 1.19
C GLU A 193 -4.87 -20.24 0.12
N GLU A 194 -6.14 -19.95 0.38
CA GLU A 194 -7.22 -20.04 -0.60
C GLU A 194 -7.01 -19.15 -1.81
N LEU A 195 -6.56 -17.90 -1.58
CA LEU A 195 -6.22 -16.96 -2.66
C LEU A 195 -5.05 -17.49 -3.51
N THR A 196 -4.05 -18.07 -2.85
CA THR A 196 -2.89 -18.69 -3.52
C THR A 196 -3.34 -19.86 -4.39
N ASP A 197 -4.15 -20.74 -3.86
CA ASP A 197 -4.66 -21.92 -4.58
C ASP A 197 -5.54 -21.51 -5.77
N MET A 198 -6.38 -20.50 -5.60
CA MET A 198 -7.18 -19.92 -6.68
C MET A 198 -6.28 -19.42 -7.83
N VAL A 199 -5.23 -18.65 -7.51
CA VAL A 199 -4.31 -18.09 -8.51
C VAL A 199 -3.50 -19.20 -9.19
N LEU A 200 -3.02 -20.18 -8.43
CA LEU A 200 -2.26 -21.32 -8.95
C LEU A 200 -3.08 -22.25 -9.86
N ARG A 201 -4.39 -22.33 -9.67
CA ARG A 201 -5.30 -23.05 -10.60
C ARG A 201 -5.67 -22.24 -11.82
N TYR A 202 -5.64 -20.93 -11.73
CA TYR A 202 -6.01 -20.02 -12.84
C TYR A 202 -4.89 -19.83 -13.86
N LEU A 203 -3.62 -19.79 -13.43
CA LEU A 203 -2.50 -19.36 -14.25
C LEU A 203 -1.86 -20.46 -15.12
N PRO A 204 -1.63 -21.70 -14.64
CA PRO A 204 -0.89 -22.70 -15.40
C PRO A 204 -1.56 -23.10 -16.70
N SER A 205 -0.75 -23.50 -17.69
CA SER A 205 -1.23 -24.20 -18.86
C SER A 205 -1.62 -25.64 -18.49
N ASP A 206 -2.63 -26.22 -19.17
CA ASP A 206 -3.06 -27.61 -18.97
C ASP A 206 -1.90 -28.64 -19.13
N SER A 207 -0.85 -28.25 -19.88
CA SER A 207 0.37 -29.04 -20.05
C SER A 207 1.32 -29.04 -18.83
N ALA A 208 1.14 -28.13 -17.87
CA ALA A 208 1.98 -28.05 -16.67
C ALA A 208 1.44 -28.87 -15.48
N SER A 209 0.27 -29.50 -15.63
CA SER A 209 -0.38 -30.32 -14.59
C SER A 209 0.04 -31.80 -14.62
N VAL A 210 1.04 -32.16 -15.44
CA VAL A 210 1.54 -33.54 -15.57
C VAL A 210 3.03 -33.57 -15.21
N VAL A 211 3.34 -33.42 -13.94
CA VAL A 211 4.57 -34.01 -13.31
C VAL A 211 4.31 -34.24 -11.82
#